data_1a480dd9d74dd13f62b71498d30fcd79
#
_entry.id   1a480dd9d74dd13f62b71498d30fcd79
#
_cell.length_a   1.000
_cell.length_b   1.000
_cell.length_c   1.000
_cell.angle_alpha   90.00
_cell.angle_beta   90.00
_cell.angle_gamma   90.00
#
_symmetry.space_group_name_H-M   'P 1'
#
loop_
_entity.id
_entity.type
_entity.pdbx_description
1 polymer ?
#
loop_
_entity_poly.entity_id
_entity_poly.type
_entity_poly.pdbx_seq_one_letter_code
_entity_poly.pdbx_strand_id
1 'polypeptide(L)'
;MNELHMPGRTLRSFVPTQEFGKFREFANSCVDFRYIGICLGEPGVGKSLAAAHFTQWCEELVGENAIDELSAKKERIIRNCSGALVTAPVTNTPKIIRTEILRRTHAYGVALAKANREPDVCKVVLEAKGLCPLVIIDEADRLTINALEEVRSLYDQYQFGLVLIGMPGIEKRFARYPQLYSRIGFSHEFKRLSEDEMRFIFPKIWSNLGLTYNPDYFSDVEALNTIVRITAGNFRLIDRLFSQIIRN
;
A
#
# COMPACT_ATOMS: atom_id res chain seq x y z
N MET A 1 4.47 6.54 -17.10
CA MET A 1 3.69 5.45 -16.48
C MET A 1 4.67 4.53 -15.76
N ASN A 2 4.65 4.53 -14.43
CA ASN A 2 5.55 3.67 -13.66
C ASN A 2 4.96 2.28 -13.59
N GLU A 3 5.59 1.33 -14.25
CA GLU A 3 5.33 -0.09 -14.02
C GLU A 3 5.89 -0.44 -12.64
N LEU A 4 5.02 -0.58 -11.66
CA LEU A 4 5.35 -1.24 -10.39
C LEU A 4 5.60 -2.70 -10.72
N HIS A 5 6.86 -3.06 -10.90
CA HIS A 5 7.28 -4.43 -11.20
C HIS A 5 7.06 -5.31 -9.96
N MET A 6 5.86 -5.84 -9.84
CA MET A 6 5.54 -6.90 -8.88
C MET A 6 5.74 -8.23 -9.59
N PRO A 7 6.70 -9.08 -9.20
CA PRO A 7 6.92 -10.36 -9.86
C PRO A 7 5.66 -11.24 -9.77
N GLY A 8 5.18 -11.71 -10.91
CA GLY A 8 4.06 -12.66 -11.02
C GLY A 8 2.68 -12.05 -11.26
N ARG A 9 2.54 -10.74 -11.59
CA ARG A 9 1.25 -10.14 -11.95
C ARG A 9 1.08 -9.94 -13.45
N THR A 10 -0.08 -10.31 -13.93
CA THR A 10 -0.46 -10.26 -15.36
C THR A 10 -1.10 -8.93 -15.74
N LEU A 11 -1.74 -8.24 -14.80
CA LEU A 11 -2.32 -6.93 -15.04
C LEU A 11 -1.19 -5.88 -15.07
N ARG A 12 -0.79 -5.48 -16.28
CA ARG A 12 0.32 -4.55 -16.53
C ARG A 12 0.06 -3.10 -16.09
N SER A 13 -1.19 -2.74 -15.77
CA SER A 13 -1.54 -1.39 -15.34
C SER A 13 -2.45 -1.42 -14.13
N PHE A 14 -2.22 -0.49 -13.19
CA PHE A 14 -3.14 -0.26 -12.09
C PHE A 14 -4.43 0.38 -12.60
N VAL A 15 -5.57 -0.19 -12.22
CA VAL A 15 -6.88 0.37 -12.54
C VAL A 15 -7.43 1.02 -11.28
N PRO A 16 -7.59 2.36 -11.25
CA PRO A 16 -8.16 3.04 -10.10
C PRO A 16 -9.64 2.68 -9.96
N THR A 17 -10.00 2.10 -8.81
CA THR A 17 -11.37 1.77 -8.42
C THR A 17 -11.93 2.84 -7.49
N GLN A 18 -13.25 2.85 -7.28
CA GLN A 18 -13.86 3.72 -6.27
C GLN A 18 -13.32 3.40 -4.88
N GLU A 19 -13.11 2.12 -4.59
CA GLU A 19 -12.56 1.68 -3.31
C GLU A 19 -11.13 2.18 -3.09
N PHE A 20 -10.30 2.23 -4.15
CA PHE A 20 -9.00 2.89 -4.08
C PHE A 20 -9.13 4.39 -3.81
N GLY A 21 -10.13 5.05 -4.38
CA GLY A 21 -10.43 6.47 -4.10
C GLY A 21 -10.67 6.71 -2.60
N LYS A 22 -11.53 5.90 -1.98
CA LYS A 22 -11.82 5.95 -0.54
C LYS A 22 -10.60 5.63 0.32
N PHE A 23 -9.83 4.61 -0.07
CA PHE A 23 -8.57 4.28 0.61
C PHE A 23 -7.58 5.44 0.58
N ARG A 24 -7.48 6.15 -0.56
CA ARG A 24 -6.61 7.32 -0.70
C ARG A 24 -7.03 8.45 0.23
N GLU A 25 -8.33 8.75 0.32
CA GLU A 25 -8.87 9.77 1.25
C GLU A 25 -8.58 9.38 2.71
N PHE A 26 -8.81 8.12 3.06
CA PHE A 26 -8.49 7.58 4.38
C PHE A 26 -6.99 7.70 4.71
N ALA A 27 -6.10 7.31 3.79
CA ALA A 27 -4.66 7.39 4.00
C ALA A 27 -4.17 8.84 4.11
N ASN A 28 -4.70 9.76 3.29
CA ASN A 28 -4.41 11.19 3.40
C ASN A 28 -4.86 11.75 4.76
N SER A 29 -6.03 11.36 5.24
CA SER A 29 -6.49 11.77 6.58
C SER A 29 -5.53 11.31 7.69
N CYS A 30 -4.96 10.11 7.57
CA CYS A 30 -3.94 9.65 8.51
C CYS A 30 -2.66 10.51 8.45
N VAL A 31 -2.28 10.99 7.26
CA VAL A 31 -1.14 11.91 7.08
C VAL A 31 -1.45 13.28 7.71
N ASP A 32 -2.59 13.87 7.34
CA ASP A 32 -2.93 15.25 7.70
C ASP A 32 -3.11 15.43 9.21
N PHE A 33 -3.76 14.46 9.86
CA PHE A 33 -4.01 14.49 11.29
C PHE A 33 -2.95 13.75 12.12
N ARG A 34 -2.01 13.08 11.47
CA ARG A 34 -1.00 12.23 12.12
C ARG A 34 -1.62 11.21 13.08
N TYR A 35 -2.72 10.58 12.66
CA TYR A 35 -3.42 9.54 13.40
C TYR A 35 -3.04 8.15 12.91
N ILE A 36 -3.34 7.17 13.77
CA ILE A 36 -3.30 5.77 13.38
C ILE A 36 -4.62 5.42 12.69
N GLY A 37 -4.53 4.89 11.48
CA GLY A 37 -5.66 4.34 10.74
C GLY A 37 -5.60 2.81 10.69
N ILE A 38 -6.76 2.16 10.71
CA ILE A 38 -6.89 0.73 10.48
C ILE A 38 -7.59 0.51 9.15
N CYS A 39 -6.94 -0.23 8.24
CA CYS A 39 -7.56 -0.70 7.01
C CYS A 39 -7.78 -2.21 7.09
N LEU A 40 -9.03 -2.62 7.10
CA LEU A 40 -9.41 -4.03 7.17
C LEU A 40 -10.15 -4.46 5.90
N GLY A 41 -10.11 -5.73 5.57
CA GLY A 41 -10.81 -6.28 4.43
C GLY A 41 -10.42 -7.72 4.15
N GLU A 42 -11.25 -8.43 3.40
CA GLU A 42 -11.01 -9.82 3.05
C GLU A 42 -9.70 -10.04 2.25
N PRO A 43 -9.19 -11.28 2.23
CA PRO A 43 -8.03 -11.61 1.40
C PRO A 43 -8.34 -11.40 -0.09
N GLY A 44 -7.39 -10.77 -0.80
CA GLY A 44 -7.49 -10.66 -2.26
C GLY A 44 -8.36 -9.51 -2.77
N VAL A 45 -8.90 -8.64 -1.91
CA VAL A 45 -9.71 -7.47 -2.34
C VAL A 45 -8.86 -6.33 -2.92
N GLY A 46 -7.54 -6.32 -2.70
CA GLY A 46 -6.63 -5.32 -3.29
C GLY A 46 -5.94 -4.38 -2.31
N LYS A 47 -6.08 -4.57 -0.99
CA LYS A 47 -5.47 -3.71 0.05
C LYS A 47 -3.98 -3.44 -0.17
N SER A 48 -3.17 -4.49 -0.29
CA SER A 48 -1.72 -4.40 -0.51
C SER A 48 -1.38 -3.66 -1.80
N LEU A 49 -2.17 -3.88 -2.86
CA LEU A 49 -2.01 -3.19 -4.13
C LEU A 49 -2.33 -1.70 -4.02
N ALA A 50 -3.41 -1.37 -3.31
CA ALA A 50 -3.79 0.01 -3.03
C ALA A 50 -2.71 0.73 -2.22
N ALA A 51 -2.18 0.08 -1.18
CA ALA A 51 -1.09 0.62 -0.36
C ALA A 51 0.18 0.89 -1.19
N ALA A 52 0.61 -0.08 -2.00
CA ALA A 52 1.78 0.06 -2.86
C ALA A 52 1.59 1.18 -3.90
N HIS A 53 0.39 1.27 -4.50
CA HIS A 53 0.09 2.32 -5.48
C HIS A 53 -0.03 3.70 -4.85
N PHE A 54 -0.58 3.79 -3.64
CA PHE A 54 -0.68 5.05 -2.90
C PHE A 54 0.68 5.56 -2.46
N THR A 55 1.49 4.71 -1.83
CA THR A 55 2.80 5.13 -1.31
C THR A 55 3.82 5.38 -2.41
N GLN A 56 3.72 4.69 -3.56
CA GLN A 56 4.76 4.64 -4.59
C GLN A 56 6.13 4.27 -4.01
N TRP A 57 6.13 3.56 -2.88
CA TRP A 57 7.36 3.12 -2.21
C TRP A 57 8.16 2.21 -3.12
N CYS A 58 9.47 2.42 -3.15
CA CYS A 58 10.41 1.58 -3.88
C CYS A 58 11.56 1.16 -2.99
N GLU A 59 11.84 -0.13 -2.91
CA GLU A 59 12.95 -0.69 -2.12
C GLU A 59 14.33 -0.22 -2.62
N GLU A 60 14.44 0.33 -3.84
CA GLU A 60 15.67 0.94 -4.35
C GLU A 60 16.13 2.17 -3.54
N LEU A 61 15.23 2.78 -2.77
CA LEU A 61 15.55 3.87 -1.85
C LEU A 61 16.26 3.34 -0.59
N VAL A 62 16.06 2.06 -0.24
CA VAL A 62 16.67 1.47 0.95
C VAL A 62 18.18 1.34 0.74
N GLY A 63 18.95 1.76 1.74
CA GLY A 63 20.40 1.82 1.64
C GLY A 63 20.96 3.14 1.08
N GLU A 64 20.07 4.10 0.73
CA GLU A 64 20.50 5.46 0.42
C GLU A 64 21.21 6.07 1.62
N ASN A 65 22.41 6.59 1.41
CA ASN A 65 23.19 7.25 2.46
C ASN A 65 23.36 8.76 2.13
N ALA A 66 23.73 9.55 3.11
CA ALA A 66 23.81 11.00 2.96
C ALA A 66 24.96 11.46 2.04
N ILE A 67 25.95 10.59 1.78
CA ILE A 67 27.21 10.96 1.11
C ILE A 67 27.08 10.84 -0.42
N ASP A 68 26.45 9.77 -0.92
CA ASP A 68 26.34 9.52 -2.37
C ASP A 68 25.37 10.49 -3.05
N GLU A 69 25.59 10.78 -4.32
CA GLU A 69 24.64 11.55 -5.10
C GLU A 69 23.36 10.77 -5.40
N LEU A 70 22.22 11.46 -5.37
CA LEU A 70 20.93 10.88 -5.70
C LEU A 70 20.82 10.74 -7.23
N SER A 71 20.62 9.52 -7.72
CA SER A 71 20.40 9.32 -9.16
C SER A 71 19.08 9.93 -9.62
N ALA A 72 19.00 10.38 -10.88
CA ALA A 72 17.78 10.95 -11.46
C ALA A 72 16.56 9.99 -11.37
N LYS A 73 16.81 8.69 -11.44
CA LYS A 73 15.76 7.67 -11.24
C LYS A 73 15.19 7.73 -9.83
N LYS A 74 16.05 7.74 -8.81
CA LYS A 74 15.66 7.80 -7.40
C LYS A 74 15.01 9.14 -7.05
N GLU A 75 15.49 10.23 -7.63
CA GLU A 75 14.87 11.56 -7.47
C GLU A 75 13.41 11.54 -7.97
N ARG A 76 13.16 10.96 -9.14
CA ARG A 76 11.78 10.81 -9.66
C ARG A 76 10.92 9.92 -8.77
N ILE A 77 11.49 8.86 -8.21
CA ILE A 77 10.78 7.96 -7.29
C ILE A 77 10.36 8.72 -6.04
N ILE A 78 11.29 9.40 -5.36
CA ILE A 78 10.99 10.06 -4.07
C ILE A 78 10.01 11.23 -4.23
N ARG A 79 10.03 11.96 -5.34
CA ARG A 79 9.07 13.06 -5.61
C ARG A 79 7.62 12.57 -5.75
N ASN A 80 7.42 11.30 -6.11
CA ASN A 80 6.08 10.68 -6.21
C ASN A 80 5.75 9.82 -5.00
N CYS A 81 6.70 9.62 -4.08
CA CYS A 81 6.53 8.75 -2.93
C CYS A 81 5.78 9.47 -1.81
N SER A 82 4.64 8.91 -1.37
CA SER A 82 3.82 9.48 -0.31
C SER A 82 4.13 8.90 1.08
N GLY A 83 5.05 7.95 1.20
CA GLY A 83 5.41 7.32 2.48
C GLY A 83 6.08 5.97 2.33
N ALA A 84 6.41 5.36 3.44
CA ALA A 84 7.05 4.06 3.51
C ALA A 84 6.02 2.92 3.60
N LEU A 85 6.25 1.83 2.87
CA LEU A 85 5.45 0.61 2.95
C LEU A 85 6.29 -0.51 3.57
N VAL A 86 5.79 -1.12 4.63
CA VAL A 86 6.38 -2.24 5.35
C VAL A 86 5.42 -3.42 5.29
N THR A 87 5.87 -4.58 4.86
CA THR A 87 5.10 -5.82 5.06
C THR A 87 5.56 -6.48 6.36
N ALA A 88 4.65 -6.73 7.30
CA ALA A 88 5.00 -7.35 8.56
C ALA A 88 5.63 -8.74 8.33
N PRO A 89 6.89 -8.97 8.76
CA PRO A 89 7.53 -10.25 8.58
C PRO A 89 6.83 -11.33 9.42
N VAL A 90 6.92 -12.60 8.99
CA VAL A 90 6.33 -13.73 9.73
C VAL A 90 6.92 -13.82 11.13
N THR A 91 8.23 -13.70 11.25
CA THR A 91 8.90 -13.57 12.56
C THR A 91 9.11 -12.10 12.84
N ASN A 92 8.38 -11.55 13.81
CA ASN A 92 8.46 -10.13 14.15
C ASN A 92 8.69 -9.94 15.66
N THR A 93 9.92 -9.67 16.01
CA THR A 93 10.30 -9.15 17.33
C THR A 93 10.25 -7.62 17.32
N PRO A 94 10.18 -6.95 18.49
CA PRO A 94 10.29 -5.49 18.56
C PRO A 94 11.50 -4.94 17.80
N LYS A 95 12.66 -5.61 17.93
CA LYS A 95 13.90 -5.21 17.24
C LYS A 95 13.77 -5.30 15.73
N ILE A 96 13.18 -6.37 15.19
CA ILE A 96 13.02 -6.56 13.75
C ILE A 96 12.09 -5.48 13.19
N ILE A 97 10.92 -5.29 13.79
CA ILE A 97 9.95 -4.31 13.28
C ILE A 97 10.49 -2.87 13.39
N ARG A 98 11.18 -2.55 14.48
CA ARG A 98 11.88 -1.28 14.64
C ARG A 98 12.88 -1.05 13.49
N THR A 99 13.73 -2.03 13.23
CA THR A 99 14.74 -1.94 12.17
C THR A 99 14.09 -1.74 10.80
N GLU A 100 13.02 -2.47 10.50
CA GLU A 100 12.31 -2.37 9.22
C GLU A 100 11.66 -1.00 9.00
N ILE A 101 11.03 -0.44 10.03
CA ILE A 101 10.42 0.88 9.94
C ILE A 101 11.50 1.96 9.84
N LEU A 102 12.49 1.95 10.72
CA LEU A 102 13.52 3.00 10.74
C LEU A 102 14.37 2.99 9.46
N ARG A 103 14.69 1.82 8.92
CA ARG A 103 15.43 1.70 7.66
C ARG A 103 14.71 2.39 6.51
N ARG A 104 13.41 2.22 6.40
CA ARG A 104 12.60 2.83 5.32
C ARG A 104 12.34 4.30 5.55
N THR A 105 11.97 4.69 6.75
CA THR A 105 11.72 6.12 7.07
C THR A 105 12.99 6.94 6.97
N HIS A 106 14.15 6.39 7.36
CA HIS A 106 15.44 7.03 7.18
C HIS A 106 15.80 7.17 5.69
N ALA A 107 15.67 6.09 4.91
CA ALA A 107 15.93 6.13 3.47
C ALA A 107 15.03 7.16 2.74
N TYR A 108 13.76 7.23 3.13
CA TYR A 108 12.84 8.27 2.63
C TYR A 108 13.37 9.67 2.94
N GLY A 109 13.73 9.92 4.20
CA GLY A 109 14.23 11.22 4.66
C GLY A 109 15.50 11.65 3.93
N VAL A 110 16.48 10.75 3.79
CA VAL A 110 17.74 11.00 3.06
C VAL A 110 17.46 11.32 1.60
N ALA A 111 16.63 10.49 0.92
CA ALA A 111 16.33 10.71 -0.49
C ALA A 111 15.57 12.03 -0.72
N LEU A 112 14.62 12.36 0.18
CA LEU A 112 13.87 13.62 0.10
C LEU A 112 14.78 14.85 0.31
N ALA A 113 15.64 14.83 1.33
CA ALA A 113 16.57 15.91 1.61
C ALA A 113 17.52 16.16 0.42
N LYS A 114 18.03 15.08 -0.20
CA LYS A 114 18.85 15.19 -1.41
C LYS A 114 18.06 15.72 -2.61
N ALA A 115 16.85 15.25 -2.83
CA ALA A 115 15.97 15.74 -3.90
C ALA A 115 15.66 17.23 -3.76
N ASN A 116 15.59 17.72 -2.51
CA ASN A 116 15.42 19.13 -2.18
C ASN A 116 16.75 19.93 -2.17
N ARG A 117 17.87 19.26 -2.45
CA ARG A 117 19.21 19.87 -2.47
C ARG A 117 19.60 20.52 -1.13
N GLU A 118 19.23 19.86 -0.03
CA GLU A 118 19.58 20.32 1.30
C GLU A 118 21.11 20.32 1.49
N PRO A 119 21.70 21.40 2.01
CA PRO A 119 23.16 21.54 2.14
C PRO A 119 23.76 20.57 3.16
N ASP A 120 23.00 20.20 4.17
CA ASP A 120 23.41 19.23 5.22
C ASP A 120 22.31 18.17 5.42
N VAL A 121 22.36 17.15 4.58
CA VAL A 121 21.41 16.03 4.62
C VAL A 121 21.43 15.32 5.97
N CYS A 122 22.61 15.13 6.56
CA CYS A 122 22.73 14.45 7.87
C CYS A 122 21.99 15.22 8.96
N LYS A 123 22.19 16.53 9.03
CA LYS A 123 21.52 17.38 10.01
C LYS A 123 20.01 17.36 9.84
N VAL A 124 19.54 17.55 8.60
CA VAL A 124 18.09 17.52 8.28
C VAL A 124 17.45 16.21 8.69
N VAL A 125 18.08 15.06 8.41
CA VAL A 125 17.53 13.73 8.76
C VAL A 125 17.57 13.45 10.26
N LEU A 126 18.60 13.94 10.97
CA LEU A 126 18.72 13.76 12.43
C LEU A 126 17.77 14.67 13.22
N GLU A 127 17.57 15.90 12.77
CA GLU A 127 16.78 16.91 13.49
C GLU A 127 15.30 16.88 13.14
N ALA A 128 14.92 16.46 11.91
CA ALA A 128 13.55 16.52 11.44
C ALA A 128 12.77 15.25 11.79
N LYS A 129 12.00 15.32 12.87
CA LYS A 129 10.95 14.34 13.14
C LYS A 129 9.89 14.40 12.03
N GLY A 130 9.44 13.23 11.56
CA GLY A 130 8.33 13.15 10.62
C GLY A 130 8.65 13.53 9.17
N LEU A 131 9.91 13.43 8.74
CA LEU A 131 10.27 13.56 7.33
C LEU A 131 9.50 12.59 6.44
N CYS A 132 9.32 11.34 6.90
CA CYS A 132 8.43 10.39 6.26
C CYS A 132 7.00 10.68 6.73
N PRO A 133 6.09 11.13 5.85
CA PRO A 133 4.76 11.57 6.28
C PRO A 133 3.86 10.42 6.69
N LEU A 134 4.07 9.23 6.11
CA LEU A 134 3.23 8.05 6.32
C LEU A 134 4.05 6.78 6.39
N VAL A 135 3.69 5.90 7.31
CA VAL A 135 4.12 4.51 7.34
C VAL A 135 2.89 3.62 7.20
N ILE A 136 2.88 2.75 6.19
CA ILE A 136 1.86 1.71 6.04
C ILE A 136 2.47 0.38 6.41
N ILE A 137 1.84 -0.35 7.34
CA ILE A 137 2.24 -1.71 7.69
C ILE A 137 1.17 -2.67 7.17
N ASP A 138 1.53 -3.40 6.11
CA ASP A 138 0.67 -4.45 5.55
C ASP A 138 0.85 -5.75 6.35
N GLU A 139 -0.20 -6.60 6.36
CA GLU A 139 -0.29 -7.83 7.14
C GLU A 139 -0.06 -7.60 8.65
N ALA A 140 -0.57 -6.48 9.17
CA ALA A 140 -0.40 -6.08 10.57
C ALA A 140 -1.02 -7.07 11.57
N ASP A 141 -1.90 -7.96 11.12
CA ASP A 141 -2.41 -9.09 11.92
C ASP A 141 -1.32 -10.11 12.31
N ARG A 142 -0.17 -10.11 11.66
CA ARG A 142 0.99 -10.93 12.06
C ARG A 142 1.76 -10.37 13.26
N LEU A 143 1.66 -9.05 13.51
CA LEU A 143 2.45 -8.40 14.57
C LEU A 143 2.15 -8.99 15.93
N THR A 144 3.19 -9.35 16.69
CA THR A 144 3.05 -9.70 18.10
C THR A 144 2.68 -8.48 18.92
N ILE A 145 2.21 -8.69 20.16
CA ILE A 145 1.89 -7.61 21.11
C ILE A 145 3.09 -6.68 21.30
N ASN A 146 4.24 -7.26 21.57
CA ASN A 146 5.47 -6.51 21.80
C ASN A 146 5.91 -5.73 20.55
N ALA A 147 5.68 -6.28 19.35
CA ALA A 147 5.94 -5.58 18.11
C ALA A 147 4.96 -4.42 17.89
N LEU A 148 3.69 -4.57 18.27
CA LEU A 148 2.70 -3.47 18.22
C LEU A 148 3.06 -2.34 19.20
N GLU A 149 3.54 -2.66 20.40
CA GLU A 149 4.02 -1.66 21.33
C GLU A 149 5.26 -0.90 20.79
N GLU A 150 6.14 -1.61 20.10
CA GLU A 150 7.28 -0.97 19.42
C GLU A 150 6.82 -0.04 18.30
N VAL A 151 5.85 -0.47 17.45
CA VAL A 151 5.24 0.37 16.41
C VAL A 151 4.62 1.62 17.02
N ARG A 152 3.86 1.49 18.12
CA ARG A 152 3.30 2.62 18.85
C ARG A 152 4.39 3.57 19.37
N SER A 153 5.45 3.03 19.95
CA SER A 153 6.57 3.83 20.45
C SER A 153 7.24 4.64 19.34
N LEU A 154 7.45 4.04 18.17
CA LEU A 154 7.99 4.73 17.00
C LEU A 154 7.04 5.82 16.48
N TYR A 155 5.75 5.51 16.43
CA TYR A 155 4.72 6.49 16.05
C TYR A 155 4.74 7.71 16.97
N ASP A 156 4.76 7.49 18.32
CA ASP A 156 4.81 8.57 19.31
C ASP A 156 6.12 9.39 19.18
N GLN A 157 7.24 8.72 18.87
CA GLN A 157 8.54 9.36 18.75
C GLN A 157 8.71 10.18 17.47
N TYR A 158 8.30 9.63 16.31
CA TYR A 158 8.57 10.21 15.00
C TYR A 158 7.39 10.96 14.40
N GLN A 159 6.18 10.80 14.94
CA GLN A 159 4.98 11.56 14.58
C GLN A 159 4.63 11.49 13.07
N PHE A 160 4.76 10.33 12.45
CA PHE A 160 4.25 10.05 11.12
C PHE A 160 2.78 9.62 11.17
N GLY A 161 2.01 9.74 10.08
CA GLY A 161 0.75 9.04 9.93
C GLY A 161 1.00 7.53 9.86
N LEU A 162 0.16 6.71 10.49
CA LEU A 162 0.34 5.25 10.50
C LEU A 162 -0.92 4.56 9.99
N VAL A 163 -0.77 3.66 9.01
CA VAL A 163 -1.86 2.80 8.54
C VAL A 163 -1.50 1.33 8.81
N LEU A 164 -2.36 0.65 9.54
CA LEU A 164 -2.25 -0.78 9.83
C LEU A 164 -3.25 -1.55 8.96
N ILE A 165 -2.75 -2.36 8.02
CA ILE A 165 -3.60 -3.13 7.10
C ILE A 165 -3.65 -4.58 7.58
N GLY A 166 -4.86 -5.13 7.68
CA GLY A 166 -5.03 -6.53 8.09
C GLY A 166 -6.34 -7.15 7.65
N MET A 167 -6.62 -8.28 8.24
CA MET A 167 -7.85 -9.05 8.02
C MET A 167 -9.00 -8.53 8.88
N PRO A 168 -10.27 -8.80 8.52
CA PRO A 168 -11.40 -8.54 9.40
C PRO A 168 -11.19 -9.18 10.77
N GLY A 169 -11.47 -8.41 11.83
CA GLY A 169 -11.22 -8.82 13.21
C GLY A 169 -9.95 -8.27 13.85
N ILE A 170 -9.05 -7.65 13.06
CA ILE A 170 -7.84 -7.00 13.59
C ILE A 170 -8.20 -5.86 14.56
N GLU A 171 -9.31 -5.16 14.32
CA GLU A 171 -9.83 -4.10 15.19
C GLU A 171 -10.15 -4.61 16.60
N LYS A 172 -10.73 -5.81 16.72
CA LYS A 172 -11.02 -6.46 18.01
C LYS A 172 -9.73 -6.81 18.76
N ARG A 173 -8.70 -7.19 18.02
CA ARG A 173 -7.41 -7.48 18.58
C ARG A 173 -6.76 -6.20 19.11
N PHE A 174 -6.78 -5.10 18.35
CA PHE A 174 -6.19 -3.81 18.77
C PHE A 174 -6.96 -3.18 19.92
N ALA A 175 -8.27 -3.38 20.01
CA ALA A 175 -9.08 -2.92 21.14
C ALA A 175 -8.62 -3.49 22.51
N ARG A 176 -7.86 -4.60 22.51
CA ARG A 176 -7.26 -5.16 23.73
C ARG A 176 -5.99 -4.40 24.19
N TYR A 177 -5.54 -3.42 23.40
CA TYR A 177 -4.37 -2.58 23.70
C TYR A 177 -4.80 -1.11 23.81
N PRO A 178 -5.26 -0.66 24.98
CA PRO A 178 -5.81 0.67 25.16
C PRO A 178 -4.86 1.80 24.73
N GLN A 179 -3.56 1.59 24.92
CA GLN A 179 -2.54 2.57 24.54
C GLN A 179 -2.39 2.77 23.03
N LEU A 180 -2.56 1.71 22.23
CA LEU A 180 -2.61 1.80 20.78
C LEU A 180 -4.01 2.27 20.32
N TYR A 181 -5.06 1.69 20.91
CA TYR A 181 -6.43 1.94 20.51
C TYR A 181 -6.83 3.41 20.66
N SER A 182 -6.36 4.09 21.71
CA SER A 182 -6.63 5.52 21.96
C SER A 182 -6.03 6.46 20.90
N ARG A 183 -5.12 5.97 20.06
CA ARG A 183 -4.49 6.73 18.97
C ARG A 183 -5.09 6.46 17.60
N ILE A 184 -6.01 5.50 17.54
CA ILE A 184 -6.72 5.17 16.30
C ILE A 184 -7.76 6.25 16.04
N GLY A 185 -7.58 7.04 14.98
CA GLY A 185 -8.50 8.10 14.58
C GLY A 185 -9.41 7.69 13.44
N PHE A 186 -8.97 6.73 12.60
CA PHE A 186 -9.70 6.36 11.40
C PHE A 186 -9.76 4.85 11.21
N SER A 187 -10.86 4.38 10.61
CA SER A 187 -11.04 3.01 10.18
C SER A 187 -11.61 2.98 8.77
N HIS A 188 -11.06 2.12 7.93
CA HIS A 188 -11.52 1.90 6.56
C HIS A 188 -11.70 0.41 6.30
N GLU A 189 -12.90 0.03 5.87
CA GLU A 189 -13.18 -1.31 5.39
C GLU A 189 -13.01 -1.38 3.87
N PHE A 190 -11.95 -2.04 3.42
CA PHE A 190 -11.68 -2.24 2.00
C PHE A 190 -12.57 -3.34 1.43
N LYS A 191 -13.52 -2.97 0.60
CA LYS A 191 -14.55 -3.88 0.08
C LYS A 191 -14.12 -4.56 -1.23
N ARG A 192 -14.82 -5.63 -1.57
CA ARG A 192 -14.73 -6.25 -2.90
C ARG A 192 -15.28 -5.28 -3.94
N LEU A 193 -14.84 -5.44 -5.19
CA LEU A 193 -15.44 -4.72 -6.31
C LEU A 193 -16.92 -5.06 -6.42
N SER A 194 -17.75 -4.05 -6.60
CA SER A 194 -19.17 -4.24 -6.94
C SER A 194 -19.32 -4.82 -8.35
N GLU A 195 -20.48 -5.37 -8.65
CA GLU A 195 -20.76 -5.90 -9.96
C GLU A 195 -20.64 -4.81 -11.04
N ASP A 196 -21.15 -3.61 -10.77
CA ASP A 196 -21.08 -2.47 -11.69
C ASP A 196 -19.63 -2.03 -11.91
N GLU A 197 -18.79 -1.98 -10.85
CA GLU A 197 -17.37 -1.68 -10.99
C GLU A 197 -16.66 -2.75 -11.83
N MET A 198 -16.97 -4.03 -11.62
CA MET A 198 -16.40 -5.10 -12.42
C MET A 198 -16.77 -4.96 -13.90
N ARG A 199 -18.04 -4.69 -14.20
CA ARG A 199 -18.51 -4.47 -15.57
C ARG A 199 -17.85 -3.27 -16.25
N PHE A 200 -17.55 -2.22 -15.48
CA PHE A 200 -16.84 -1.05 -15.99
C PHE A 200 -15.34 -1.29 -16.20
N ILE A 201 -14.71 -2.08 -15.34
CA ILE A 201 -13.27 -2.30 -15.34
C ILE A 201 -12.85 -3.39 -16.33
N PHE A 202 -13.63 -4.46 -16.46
CA PHE A 202 -13.24 -5.62 -17.28
C PHE A 202 -13.00 -5.30 -18.76
N PRO A 203 -13.78 -4.50 -19.47
CA PRO A 203 -13.47 -4.12 -20.85
C PRO A 203 -12.09 -3.44 -20.97
N LYS A 204 -11.69 -2.65 -19.97
CA LYS A 204 -10.37 -1.99 -19.93
C LYS A 204 -9.23 -3.00 -19.69
N ILE A 205 -9.44 -3.95 -18.79
CA ILE A 205 -8.48 -5.02 -18.54
C ILE A 205 -8.35 -5.87 -19.81
N TRP A 206 -9.44 -6.21 -20.45
CA TRP A 206 -9.50 -6.99 -21.69
C TRP A 206 -8.68 -6.32 -22.80
N SER A 207 -8.90 -5.03 -23.00
CA SER A 207 -8.13 -4.24 -23.97
C SER A 207 -6.62 -4.21 -23.67
N ASN A 208 -6.24 -4.11 -22.41
CA ASN A 208 -4.83 -4.15 -21.99
C ASN A 208 -4.15 -5.51 -22.28
N LEU A 209 -4.93 -6.56 -22.45
CA LEU A 209 -4.48 -7.90 -22.79
C LEU A 209 -4.47 -8.17 -24.30
N GLY A 210 -4.81 -7.15 -25.12
CA GLY A 210 -4.91 -7.28 -26.57
C GLY A 210 -6.20 -7.98 -27.03
N LEU A 211 -7.16 -8.17 -26.14
CA LEU A 211 -8.48 -8.72 -26.47
C LEU A 211 -9.46 -7.58 -26.75
N THR A 212 -10.37 -7.79 -27.69
CA THR A 212 -11.42 -6.82 -28.00
C THR A 212 -12.72 -7.29 -27.37
N TYR A 213 -13.29 -6.50 -26.47
CA TYR A 213 -14.62 -6.74 -25.92
C TYR A 213 -15.67 -6.06 -26.81
N ASN A 214 -16.66 -6.82 -27.27
CA ASN A 214 -17.78 -6.27 -28.02
C ASN A 214 -19.09 -6.55 -27.27
N PRO A 215 -19.79 -5.52 -26.78
CA PRO A 215 -21.06 -5.69 -26.06
C PRO A 215 -22.20 -6.23 -26.90
N ASP A 216 -22.08 -6.21 -28.25
CA ASP A 216 -23.07 -6.74 -29.16
C ASP A 216 -22.90 -8.25 -29.40
N TYR A 217 -21.78 -8.83 -29.01
CA TYR A 217 -21.56 -10.27 -29.12
C TYR A 217 -22.01 -10.98 -27.85
N PHE A 218 -22.98 -11.89 -28.01
CA PHE A 218 -23.52 -12.67 -26.89
C PHE A 218 -22.43 -13.45 -26.12
N SER A 219 -21.45 -14.01 -26.85
CA SER A 219 -20.31 -14.71 -26.23
C SER A 219 -19.50 -13.86 -25.27
N ASP A 220 -19.26 -12.59 -25.63
CA ASP A 220 -18.45 -11.68 -24.80
C ASP A 220 -19.21 -11.23 -23.55
N VAL A 221 -20.53 -10.98 -23.74
CA VAL A 221 -21.41 -10.63 -22.62
C VAL A 221 -21.54 -11.81 -21.65
N GLU A 222 -21.66 -13.04 -22.14
CA GLU A 222 -21.77 -14.23 -21.33
C GLU A 222 -20.45 -14.56 -20.61
N ALA A 223 -19.31 -14.38 -21.29
CA ALA A 223 -17.99 -14.49 -20.70
C ALA A 223 -17.81 -13.46 -19.55
N LEU A 224 -18.19 -12.21 -19.76
CA LEU A 224 -18.17 -11.18 -18.73
C LEU A 224 -19.03 -11.54 -17.53
N ASN A 225 -20.28 -11.97 -17.75
CA ASN A 225 -21.19 -12.41 -16.68
C ASN A 225 -20.61 -13.58 -15.88
N THR A 226 -19.97 -14.52 -16.58
CA THR A 226 -19.33 -15.67 -15.95
C THR A 226 -18.14 -15.26 -15.09
N ILE A 227 -17.30 -14.34 -15.57
CA ILE A 227 -16.16 -13.80 -14.82
C ILE A 227 -16.66 -13.07 -13.56
N VAL A 228 -17.67 -12.22 -13.69
CA VAL A 228 -18.30 -11.51 -12.56
C VAL A 228 -18.77 -12.50 -11.50
N ARG A 229 -19.50 -13.53 -11.91
CA ARG A 229 -20.04 -14.56 -11.02
C ARG A 229 -18.94 -15.37 -10.30
N ILE A 230 -17.91 -15.79 -11.03
CA ILE A 230 -16.84 -16.65 -10.47
C ILE A 230 -15.95 -15.86 -9.52
N THR A 231 -15.61 -14.62 -9.87
CA THR A 231 -14.67 -13.81 -9.08
C THR A 231 -15.33 -13.07 -7.92
N ALA A 232 -16.63 -12.80 -8.03
CA ALA A 232 -17.42 -12.09 -7.02
C ALA A 232 -16.70 -10.85 -6.47
N GLY A 233 -16.02 -10.09 -7.34
CA GLY A 233 -15.26 -8.89 -6.98
C GLY A 233 -13.93 -9.11 -6.25
N ASN A 234 -13.47 -10.34 -6.14
CA ASN A 234 -12.17 -10.64 -5.54
C ASN A 234 -11.04 -10.41 -6.56
N PHE A 235 -10.24 -9.38 -6.32
CA PHE A 235 -9.19 -8.94 -7.26
C PHE A 235 -8.12 -10.01 -7.53
N ARG A 236 -7.79 -10.83 -6.54
CA ARG A 236 -6.84 -11.95 -6.70
C ARG A 236 -7.37 -13.03 -7.63
N LEU A 237 -8.68 -13.32 -7.58
CA LEU A 237 -9.30 -14.28 -8.47
C LEU A 237 -9.36 -13.73 -9.90
N ILE A 238 -9.64 -12.44 -10.06
CA ILE A 238 -9.62 -11.75 -11.34
C ILE A 238 -8.23 -11.85 -11.98
N ASP A 239 -7.19 -11.47 -11.25
CA ASP A 239 -5.80 -11.51 -11.73
C ASP A 239 -5.35 -12.93 -12.13
N ARG A 240 -5.72 -13.94 -11.34
CA ARG A 240 -5.44 -15.36 -11.64
C ARG A 240 -6.15 -15.82 -12.91
N LEU A 241 -7.43 -15.47 -13.06
CA LEU A 241 -8.22 -15.86 -14.23
C LEU A 241 -7.62 -15.27 -15.51
N PHE A 242 -7.32 -13.96 -15.50
CA PHE A 242 -6.70 -13.31 -16.66
C PHE A 242 -5.29 -13.85 -16.96
N SER A 243 -4.52 -14.20 -15.89
CA SER A 243 -3.23 -14.86 -16.07
C SER A 243 -3.32 -16.19 -16.81
N GLN A 244 -4.41 -16.93 -16.60
CA GLN A 244 -4.65 -18.21 -17.28
C GLN A 244 -5.07 -18.00 -18.73
N ILE A 245 -5.91 -17.01 -18.99
CA ILE A 245 -6.39 -16.67 -20.35
C ILE A 245 -5.22 -16.29 -21.27
N ILE A 246 -4.22 -15.55 -20.75
CA ILE A 246 -3.06 -15.12 -21.56
C ILE A 246 -2.10 -16.26 -21.87
N ARG A 247 -2.08 -17.30 -21.05
CA ARG A 247 -1.16 -18.44 -21.24
C ARG A 247 -1.67 -19.45 -22.26
N ASN A 248 -2.95 -19.44 -22.59
CA ASN A 248 -3.59 -20.30 -23.59
C ASN A 248 -3.74 -19.56 -24.93
#